data_ac19954edb3055458d1ef3f8b14e7b6c
#
_entry.id   ac19954edb3055458d1ef3f8b14e7b6c
#
_cell.length_a   1.000
_cell.length_b   1.000
_cell.length_c   1.000
_cell.angle_alpha   90.00
_cell.angle_beta   90.00
_cell.angle_gamma   90.00
#
_symmetry.space_group_name_H-M   'P 1'
#
loop_
_entity.id
_entity.type
_entity.pdbx_description
1 polymer ?
#
loop_
_entity_poly.entity_id
_entity_poly.type
_entity_poly.pdbx_seq_one_letter_code
_entity_poly.pdbx_strand_id
1 'polypeptide(L)'
;MSTAIATTTLEELQSAESRLLVQTYGRYPVELAHGEGVYLYDSEGKRYLDLLSGIGVSALGYGHPAITKAITQQAETLIHTSNLFYHRGTTEIALRLTEITGLDRVFLCNSGTEAWEAALKLARAHAGLLRSEGKQIGTKFLALEHSFHGRSIGSVSTTHKTAYREPFGPVMPGVEFIPHNDIAALRAAFSNDVCAIAIEVLQGEGGINWISEEFLVAARELCDSTGALLLLDEIQSGMGRTGTWCAYQHFPVMPDVTTLAKPLAGGIPMGAMVCTEEAARAFKPGMHGTTFGGNPFACAVAIAVIDTIKHEGLLEHVTETGTYFIEQFNALKHKHDAIAEVRGTGLMIGVDFHSADVAKHIHETMMKRGFLFNRTHDTVLRFLPPFILTRDQIDIAIRAMDEILTTLTPPVASNPSGEKVHG
;
A
#
# COMPACT_ATOMS: atom_id res chain seq x y z
N MET A 1 -34.68 4.15 -21.68
CA MET A 1 -35.04 5.15 -20.68
C MET A 1 -33.87 5.16 -19.67
N SER A 2 -33.03 6.18 -19.68
CA SER A 2 -32.01 6.38 -18.67
C SER A 2 -32.72 6.78 -17.40
N THR A 3 -32.90 5.86 -16.45
CA THR A 3 -33.21 6.22 -15.07
C THR A 3 -31.93 6.73 -14.44
N ALA A 4 -31.58 8.00 -14.74
CA ALA A 4 -30.63 8.70 -13.90
C ALA A 4 -31.23 8.66 -12.48
N ILE A 5 -30.52 8.03 -11.54
CA ILE A 5 -30.82 8.15 -10.12
C ILE A 5 -30.48 9.60 -9.81
N ALA A 6 -31.46 10.48 -9.86
CA ALA A 6 -31.34 11.81 -9.29
C ALA A 6 -31.39 11.66 -7.77
N THR A 7 -30.29 11.13 -7.19
CA THR A 7 -30.12 11.12 -5.74
C THR A 7 -29.71 12.53 -5.35
N THR A 8 -30.50 13.13 -4.51
CA THR A 8 -30.31 14.52 -4.06
C THR A 8 -29.63 14.57 -2.69
N THR A 9 -29.57 13.46 -1.98
CA THR A 9 -29.00 13.39 -0.62
C THR A 9 -28.09 12.17 -0.44
N LEU A 10 -27.13 12.27 0.50
CA LEU A 10 -26.27 11.16 0.89
C LEU A 10 -27.07 9.94 1.38
N GLU A 11 -28.18 10.15 2.08
CA GLU A 11 -29.06 9.07 2.58
C GLU A 11 -29.70 8.28 1.42
N GLU A 12 -30.16 8.99 0.38
CA GLU A 12 -30.72 8.35 -0.81
C GLU A 12 -29.66 7.55 -1.56
N LEU A 13 -28.42 8.08 -1.67
CA LEU A 13 -27.28 7.38 -2.25
C LEU A 13 -26.97 6.10 -1.47
N GLN A 14 -26.85 6.16 -0.15
CA GLN A 14 -26.63 5.01 0.74
C GLN A 14 -27.72 3.96 0.60
N SER A 15 -28.99 4.40 0.55
CA SER A 15 -30.14 3.50 0.34
C SER A 15 -30.09 2.82 -1.03
N ALA A 16 -29.73 3.55 -2.08
CA ALA A 16 -29.59 2.98 -3.44
C ALA A 16 -28.44 1.96 -3.48
N GLU A 17 -27.26 2.29 -2.95
CA GLU A 17 -26.12 1.38 -2.89
C GLU A 17 -26.41 0.11 -2.11
N SER A 18 -27.10 0.22 -0.97
CA SER A 18 -27.45 -0.96 -0.15
C SER A 18 -28.32 -1.98 -0.89
N ARG A 19 -29.10 -1.53 -1.88
CA ARG A 19 -29.96 -2.39 -2.71
C ARG A 19 -29.28 -2.90 -3.98
N LEU A 20 -28.33 -2.14 -4.52
CA LEU A 20 -27.77 -2.39 -5.85
C LEU A 20 -26.39 -3.05 -5.81
N LEU A 21 -25.61 -2.82 -4.76
CA LEU A 21 -24.25 -3.34 -4.65
C LEU A 21 -24.16 -4.46 -3.60
N VAL A 22 -23.27 -5.42 -3.86
CA VAL A 22 -22.88 -6.41 -2.85
C VAL A 22 -22.18 -5.68 -1.70
N GLN A 23 -22.67 -5.89 -0.47
CA GLN A 23 -22.22 -5.14 0.71
C GLN A 23 -20.89 -5.70 1.25
N THR A 24 -19.79 -5.34 0.62
CA THR A 24 -18.42 -5.76 0.97
C THR A 24 -17.60 -4.67 1.68
N TYR A 25 -18.10 -3.43 1.71
CA TYR A 25 -17.39 -2.28 2.28
C TYR A 25 -18.22 -1.55 3.33
N GLY A 26 -17.58 -1.24 4.47
CA GLY A 26 -18.08 -0.21 5.40
C GLY A 26 -17.59 1.17 4.95
N ARG A 27 -18.48 1.99 4.34
CA ARG A 27 -18.10 3.32 3.86
C ARG A 27 -18.25 4.39 4.94
N TYR A 28 -17.39 5.38 4.89
CA TYR A 28 -17.56 6.61 5.64
C TYR A 28 -18.73 7.43 5.04
N PRO A 29 -19.51 8.15 5.87
CA PRO A 29 -20.67 8.90 5.39
C PRO A 29 -20.26 10.25 4.76
N VAL A 30 -19.53 10.16 3.65
CA VAL A 30 -19.05 11.31 2.86
C VAL A 30 -19.22 10.98 1.38
N GLU A 31 -19.90 11.84 0.64
CA GLU A 31 -20.03 11.76 -0.81
C GLU A 31 -19.00 12.68 -1.46
N LEU A 32 -17.93 12.14 -2.02
CA LEU A 32 -16.89 12.90 -2.69
C LEU A 32 -17.26 13.17 -4.15
N ALA A 33 -17.29 14.44 -4.56
CA ALA A 33 -17.71 14.88 -5.88
C ALA A 33 -16.55 15.24 -6.81
N HIS A 34 -15.50 15.92 -6.31
CA HIS A 34 -14.33 16.27 -7.11
C HIS A 34 -13.07 16.42 -6.24
N GLY A 35 -11.90 16.55 -6.89
CA GLY A 35 -10.63 16.76 -6.21
C GLY A 35 -9.76 17.77 -6.95
N GLU A 36 -8.93 18.51 -6.19
CA GLU A 36 -7.95 19.46 -6.70
C GLU A 36 -6.71 19.48 -5.81
N GLY A 37 -5.53 19.22 -6.37
CA GLY A 37 -4.29 19.11 -5.62
C GLY A 37 -4.39 18.02 -4.54
N VAL A 38 -4.24 18.39 -3.27
CA VAL A 38 -4.37 17.48 -2.12
C VAL A 38 -5.76 17.53 -1.48
N TYR A 39 -6.72 18.20 -2.08
CA TYR A 39 -8.05 18.39 -1.51
C TYR A 39 -9.11 17.61 -2.26
N LEU A 40 -10.04 17.06 -1.50
CA LEU A 40 -11.30 16.51 -1.99
C LEU A 40 -12.46 17.39 -1.53
N TYR A 41 -13.53 17.38 -2.31
CA TYR A 41 -14.74 18.17 -2.02
C TYR A 41 -15.95 17.25 -2.11
N ASP A 42 -16.86 17.40 -1.16
CA ASP A 42 -18.16 16.71 -1.23
C ASP A 42 -19.15 17.46 -2.14
N SER A 43 -20.34 16.88 -2.31
CA SER A 43 -21.41 17.43 -3.14
C SER A 43 -21.97 18.74 -2.62
N GLU A 44 -21.75 19.09 -1.34
CA GLU A 44 -22.14 20.35 -0.72
C GLU A 44 -21.03 21.42 -0.81
N GLY A 45 -19.86 21.07 -1.36
CA GLY A 45 -18.71 21.95 -1.49
C GLY A 45 -17.82 22.03 -0.27
N LYS A 46 -18.04 21.20 0.75
CA LYS A 46 -17.12 21.09 1.89
C LYS A 46 -15.80 20.49 1.46
N ARG A 47 -14.72 21.17 1.84
CA ARG A 47 -13.36 20.78 1.50
C ARG A 47 -12.77 19.86 2.56
N TYR A 48 -12.07 18.82 2.09
CA TYR A 48 -11.32 17.87 2.91
C TYR A 48 -9.87 17.85 2.49
N LEU A 49 -8.93 17.96 3.44
CA LEU A 49 -7.53 17.65 3.23
C LEU A 49 -7.36 16.13 3.18
N ASP A 50 -6.92 15.63 2.03
CA ASP A 50 -6.75 14.20 1.82
C ASP A 50 -5.36 13.75 2.32
N LEU A 51 -5.36 13.02 3.42
CA LEU A 51 -4.18 12.40 4.01
C LEU A 51 -4.18 10.87 3.80
N LEU A 52 -5.00 10.37 2.83
CA LEU A 52 -5.14 8.96 2.49
C LEU A 52 -4.83 8.65 1.02
N SER A 53 -5.09 9.59 0.12
CA SER A 53 -4.91 9.46 -1.35
C SER A 53 -5.52 8.18 -1.95
N GLY A 54 -6.73 7.80 -1.53
CA GLY A 54 -7.37 6.57 -1.99
C GLY A 54 -6.62 5.29 -1.55
N ILE A 55 -6.05 5.29 -0.35
CA ILE A 55 -5.17 4.26 0.20
C ILE A 55 -3.84 4.18 -0.57
N GLY A 56 -3.19 5.36 -0.73
CA GLY A 56 -1.88 5.49 -1.35
C GLY A 56 -1.88 5.43 -2.88
N VAL A 57 -3.02 5.62 -3.54
CA VAL A 57 -3.17 5.53 -5.01
C VAL A 57 -2.92 6.85 -5.70
N SER A 58 -3.59 7.93 -5.27
CA SER A 58 -3.52 9.25 -5.90
C SER A 58 -2.27 10.03 -5.43
N ALA A 59 -1.10 9.47 -5.70
CA ALA A 59 0.19 10.00 -5.21
C ALA A 59 0.48 11.43 -5.70
N LEU A 60 0.07 11.78 -6.92
CA LEU A 60 0.22 13.12 -7.49
C LEU A 60 -0.97 14.04 -7.18
N GLY A 61 -1.86 13.63 -6.27
CA GLY A 61 -3.09 14.37 -5.96
C GLY A 61 -4.10 14.30 -7.10
N TYR A 62 -4.97 15.30 -7.14
CA TYR A 62 -6.12 15.34 -8.03
C TYR A 62 -5.95 16.44 -9.10
N GLY A 63 -6.30 16.11 -10.35
CA GLY A 63 -6.24 17.06 -11.45
C GLY A 63 -4.81 17.44 -11.90
N HIS A 64 -3.80 16.61 -11.61
CA HIS A 64 -2.42 16.91 -12.01
C HIS A 64 -2.30 17.08 -13.53
N PRO A 65 -1.73 18.22 -14.02
CA PRO A 65 -1.74 18.55 -15.46
C PRO A 65 -1.10 17.48 -16.35
N ALA A 66 0.03 16.88 -15.92
CA ALA A 66 0.72 15.84 -16.68
C ALA A 66 -0.16 14.59 -16.83
N ILE A 67 -0.88 14.19 -15.78
CA ILE A 67 -1.76 13.01 -15.80
C ILE A 67 -2.98 13.29 -16.66
N THR A 68 -3.65 14.43 -16.48
CA THR A 68 -4.81 14.83 -17.30
C THR A 68 -4.44 14.87 -18.79
N LYS A 69 -3.27 15.44 -19.12
CA LYS A 69 -2.75 15.45 -20.48
C LYS A 69 -2.54 14.05 -21.06
N ALA A 70 -1.87 13.17 -20.31
CA ALA A 70 -1.62 11.78 -20.75
C ALA A 70 -2.94 11.02 -20.99
N ILE A 71 -3.90 11.14 -20.09
CA ILE A 71 -5.25 10.55 -20.20
C ILE A 71 -5.93 11.04 -21.49
N THR A 72 -6.02 12.35 -21.70
CA THR A 72 -6.73 12.95 -22.85
C THR A 72 -6.07 12.52 -24.16
N GLN A 73 -4.76 12.67 -24.29
CA GLN A 73 -4.03 12.32 -25.50
C GLN A 73 -4.13 10.82 -25.83
N GLN A 74 -4.01 9.96 -24.83
CA GLN A 74 -4.06 8.52 -25.07
C GLN A 74 -5.47 8.02 -25.35
N ALA A 75 -6.50 8.63 -24.73
CA ALA A 75 -7.90 8.31 -25.01
C ALA A 75 -8.30 8.62 -26.46
N GLU A 76 -7.76 9.68 -27.04
CA GLU A 76 -7.97 10.06 -28.44
C GLU A 76 -7.21 9.16 -29.44
N THR A 77 -6.19 8.43 -28.98
CA THR A 77 -5.31 7.65 -29.85
C THR A 77 -5.66 6.18 -29.83
N LEU A 78 -5.45 5.50 -28.71
CA LEU A 78 -5.57 4.05 -28.60
C LEU A 78 -5.73 3.61 -27.16
N ILE A 79 -6.89 3.05 -26.80
CA ILE A 79 -7.18 2.63 -25.43
C ILE A 79 -6.69 1.20 -25.17
N HIS A 80 -7.01 0.26 -26.06
CA HIS A 80 -6.72 -1.17 -25.89
C HIS A 80 -6.51 -1.89 -27.22
N THR A 81 -5.57 -2.87 -27.24
CA THR A 81 -5.25 -3.66 -28.43
C THR A 81 -5.10 -5.16 -28.17
N SER A 82 -5.23 -5.63 -26.91
CA SER A 82 -4.82 -6.99 -26.52
C SER A 82 -3.29 -7.22 -26.55
N ASN A 83 -2.81 -8.18 -25.76
CA ASN A 83 -1.40 -8.62 -25.75
C ASN A 83 -1.02 -9.52 -26.94
N LEU A 84 -1.89 -9.66 -27.93
CA LEU A 84 -1.58 -10.33 -29.20
C LEU A 84 -0.80 -9.42 -30.16
N PHE A 85 -0.76 -8.11 -29.91
CA PHE A 85 -0.09 -7.13 -30.75
C PHE A 85 0.89 -6.29 -29.94
N TYR A 86 1.93 -5.81 -30.63
CA TYR A 86 2.90 -4.91 -30.01
C TYR A 86 2.40 -3.47 -30.02
N HIS A 87 2.70 -2.73 -28.92
CA HIS A 87 2.65 -1.28 -28.90
C HIS A 87 3.80 -0.72 -28.08
N ARG A 88 4.21 0.52 -28.36
CA ARG A 88 5.41 1.12 -27.76
C ARG A 88 5.31 1.29 -26.23
N GLY A 89 4.11 1.63 -25.75
CA GLY A 89 3.88 1.89 -24.33
C GLY A 89 4.28 0.74 -23.41
N THR A 90 4.13 -0.53 -23.82
CA THR A 90 4.57 -1.68 -23.00
C THR A 90 6.09 -1.71 -22.82
N THR A 91 6.85 -1.45 -23.88
CA THR A 91 8.31 -1.42 -23.80
C THR A 91 8.79 -0.20 -23.00
N GLU A 92 8.17 0.97 -23.21
CA GLU A 92 8.55 2.19 -22.53
C GLU A 92 8.29 2.14 -21.02
N ILE A 93 7.15 1.58 -20.60
CA ILE A 93 6.89 1.39 -19.17
C ILE A 93 7.76 0.30 -18.55
N ALA A 94 8.03 -0.79 -19.28
CA ALA A 94 8.92 -1.85 -18.82
C ALA A 94 10.34 -1.33 -18.58
N LEU A 95 10.89 -0.53 -19.49
CA LEU A 95 12.20 0.12 -19.30
C LEU A 95 12.25 0.97 -18.02
N ARG A 96 11.21 1.77 -17.75
CA ARG A 96 11.15 2.56 -16.52
C ARG A 96 11.05 1.70 -15.26
N LEU A 97 10.23 0.65 -15.32
CA LEU A 97 10.06 -0.24 -14.17
C LEU A 97 11.34 -1.03 -13.86
N THR A 98 12.06 -1.51 -14.88
CA THR A 98 13.35 -2.18 -14.66
C THR A 98 14.40 -1.20 -14.13
N GLU A 99 14.44 0.04 -14.64
CA GLU A 99 15.34 1.09 -14.14
C GLU A 99 15.11 1.41 -12.66
N ILE A 100 13.85 1.64 -12.26
CA ILE A 100 13.54 2.06 -10.88
C ILE A 100 13.61 0.92 -9.86
N THR A 101 13.40 -0.32 -10.29
CA THR A 101 13.50 -1.49 -9.41
C THR A 101 14.86 -2.14 -9.40
N GLY A 102 15.69 -1.95 -10.42
CA GLY A 102 16.96 -2.68 -10.60
C GLY A 102 16.77 -4.16 -10.94
N LEU A 103 15.57 -4.57 -11.37
CA LEU A 103 15.24 -5.93 -11.85
C LEU A 103 15.11 -5.96 -13.37
N ASP A 104 14.95 -7.15 -13.96
CA ASP A 104 15.20 -7.35 -15.40
C ASP A 104 13.94 -7.48 -16.26
N ARG A 105 12.88 -8.09 -15.75
CA ARG A 105 11.69 -8.49 -16.52
C ARG A 105 10.40 -8.05 -15.86
N VAL A 106 9.44 -7.65 -16.69
CA VAL A 106 8.15 -7.09 -16.25
C VAL A 106 6.98 -7.89 -16.80
N PHE A 107 6.03 -8.20 -15.93
CA PHE A 107 4.67 -8.62 -16.30
C PHE A 107 3.69 -7.53 -15.88
N LEU A 108 2.91 -7.00 -16.83
CA LEU A 108 1.93 -5.94 -16.61
C LEU A 108 0.53 -6.53 -16.42
N CYS A 109 -0.22 -6.01 -15.44
CA CYS A 109 -1.58 -6.43 -15.11
C CYS A 109 -2.43 -5.21 -14.67
N ASN A 110 -3.59 -5.43 -14.00
CA ASN A 110 -4.54 -4.36 -13.74
C ASN A 110 -4.68 -3.98 -12.26
N SER A 111 -4.06 -4.75 -11.39
CA SER A 111 -4.21 -4.56 -9.94
C SER A 111 -3.03 -5.16 -9.17
N GLY A 112 -2.88 -4.75 -7.89
CA GLY A 112 -1.89 -5.35 -7.00
C GLY A 112 -2.13 -6.84 -6.77
N THR A 113 -3.37 -7.25 -6.59
CA THR A 113 -3.68 -8.67 -6.40
C THR A 113 -3.32 -9.52 -7.62
N GLU A 114 -3.51 -9.02 -8.86
CA GLU A 114 -3.05 -9.72 -10.06
C GLU A 114 -1.53 -9.78 -10.17
N ALA A 115 -0.83 -8.71 -9.80
CA ALA A 115 0.63 -8.71 -9.73
C ALA A 115 1.14 -9.75 -8.73
N TRP A 116 0.49 -9.84 -7.57
CA TRP A 116 0.82 -10.81 -6.54
C TRP A 116 0.50 -12.25 -6.96
N GLU A 117 -0.64 -12.50 -7.59
CA GLU A 117 -0.96 -13.82 -8.19
C GLU A 117 0.09 -14.25 -9.23
N ALA A 118 0.60 -13.31 -10.04
CA ALA A 118 1.68 -13.58 -10.97
C ALA A 118 2.97 -13.96 -10.24
N ALA A 119 3.32 -13.27 -9.13
CA ALA A 119 4.49 -13.58 -8.31
C ALA A 119 4.40 -14.97 -7.67
N LEU A 120 3.24 -15.32 -7.09
CA LEU A 120 3.00 -16.65 -6.51
C LEU A 120 3.10 -17.77 -7.55
N LYS A 121 2.52 -17.54 -8.74
CA LYS A 121 2.60 -18.49 -9.85
C LYS A 121 4.02 -18.61 -10.38
N LEU A 122 4.76 -17.50 -10.49
CA LEU A 122 6.16 -17.50 -10.92
C LEU A 122 7.03 -18.31 -9.96
N ALA A 123 6.85 -18.13 -8.65
CA ALA A 123 7.60 -18.88 -7.63
C ALA A 123 7.37 -20.40 -7.74
N ARG A 124 6.13 -20.84 -7.92
CA ARG A 124 5.84 -22.27 -8.15
C ARG A 124 6.37 -22.80 -9.47
N ALA A 125 6.31 -21.99 -10.54
CA ALA A 125 6.88 -22.36 -11.83
C ALA A 125 8.41 -22.45 -11.76
N HIS A 126 9.07 -21.52 -11.06
CA HIS A 126 10.50 -21.53 -10.81
C HIS A 126 10.93 -22.78 -10.04
N ALA A 127 10.24 -23.12 -8.96
CA ALA A 127 10.48 -24.36 -8.23
C ALA A 127 10.28 -25.60 -9.12
N GLY A 128 9.29 -25.58 -10.03
CA GLY A 128 9.10 -26.62 -11.04
C GLY A 128 10.28 -26.76 -12.01
N LEU A 129 10.80 -25.64 -12.49
CA LEU A 129 11.99 -25.59 -13.34
C LEU A 129 13.20 -26.17 -12.62
N LEU A 130 13.48 -25.71 -11.39
CA LEU A 130 14.60 -26.21 -10.59
C LEU A 130 14.51 -27.72 -10.32
N ARG A 131 13.30 -28.25 -10.05
CA ARG A 131 13.10 -29.72 -9.93
C ARG A 131 13.42 -30.46 -11.23
N SER A 132 13.07 -29.90 -12.37
CA SER A 132 13.42 -30.50 -13.67
C SER A 132 14.94 -30.51 -13.94
N GLU A 133 15.65 -29.60 -13.30
CA GLU A 133 17.13 -29.51 -13.31
C GLU A 133 17.78 -30.37 -12.20
N GLY A 134 17.00 -31.14 -11.44
CA GLY A 134 17.48 -32.08 -10.41
C GLY A 134 17.65 -31.48 -9.01
N LYS A 135 17.23 -30.21 -8.77
CA LYS A 135 17.27 -29.59 -7.44
C LYS A 135 16.09 -30.07 -6.57
N GLN A 136 16.32 -30.16 -5.27
CA GLN A 136 15.26 -30.44 -4.29
C GLN A 136 14.67 -29.15 -3.78
N ILE A 137 13.47 -28.82 -4.24
CA ILE A 137 12.72 -27.64 -3.82
C ILE A 137 11.22 -27.96 -3.83
N GLY A 138 10.49 -27.55 -2.79
CA GLY A 138 9.04 -27.79 -2.66
C GLY A 138 8.17 -26.73 -3.32
N THR A 139 6.97 -26.52 -2.75
CA THR A 139 5.98 -25.56 -3.24
C THR A 139 5.37 -24.72 -2.11
N LYS A 140 5.94 -24.82 -0.90
CA LYS A 140 5.49 -24.09 0.29
C LYS A 140 5.90 -22.62 0.20
N PHE A 141 5.00 -21.74 0.62
CA PHE A 141 5.28 -20.33 0.84
C PHE A 141 5.42 -20.05 2.33
N LEU A 142 6.39 -19.24 2.69
CA LEU A 142 6.40 -18.57 3.98
C LEU A 142 5.81 -17.16 3.78
N ALA A 143 4.98 -16.71 4.72
CA ALA A 143 4.45 -15.34 4.78
C ALA A 143 4.55 -14.83 6.21
N LEU A 144 4.49 -13.52 6.40
CA LEU A 144 4.62 -12.93 7.73
C LEU A 144 3.27 -12.76 8.41
N GLU A 145 3.25 -12.87 9.74
CA GLU A 145 2.13 -12.40 10.53
C GLU A 145 1.84 -10.92 10.25
N HIS A 146 0.58 -10.52 10.34
CA HIS A 146 0.08 -9.17 10.02
C HIS A 146 0.20 -8.76 8.54
N SER A 147 0.62 -9.64 7.64
CA SER A 147 0.72 -9.35 6.20
C SER A 147 -0.64 -9.15 5.53
N PHE A 148 -0.62 -8.35 4.46
CA PHE A 148 -1.76 -8.16 3.55
C PHE A 148 -1.28 -8.12 2.10
N HIS A 149 -1.67 -9.11 1.29
CA HIS A 149 -1.25 -9.23 -0.10
C HIS A 149 -2.40 -9.20 -1.12
N GLY A 150 -3.63 -8.98 -0.67
CA GLY A 150 -4.81 -8.87 -1.54
C GLY A 150 -5.97 -9.78 -1.18
N ARG A 151 -6.96 -9.86 -2.08
CA ARG A 151 -8.25 -10.51 -1.83
C ARG A 151 -8.62 -11.61 -2.83
N SER A 152 -7.84 -11.86 -3.90
CA SER A 152 -7.99 -13.06 -4.73
C SER A 152 -7.58 -14.32 -3.94
N ILE A 153 -7.96 -15.50 -4.38
CA ILE A 153 -7.73 -16.75 -3.61
C ILE A 153 -6.24 -16.96 -3.32
N GLY A 154 -5.33 -16.77 -4.27
CA GLY A 154 -3.90 -16.90 -4.01
C GLY A 154 -3.39 -15.78 -3.09
N SER A 155 -3.74 -14.53 -3.36
CA SER A 155 -3.31 -13.38 -2.55
C SER A 155 -3.84 -13.46 -1.11
N VAL A 156 -5.10 -13.84 -0.93
CA VAL A 156 -5.68 -13.97 0.42
C VAL A 156 -5.07 -15.13 1.19
N SER A 157 -4.53 -16.13 0.50
CA SER A 157 -3.84 -17.27 1.14
C SER A 157 -2.57 -16.84 1.87
N THR A 158 -1.89 -15.81 1.38
CA THR A 158 -0.68 -15.22 1.98
C THR A 158 -0.99 -13.98 2.85
N THR A 159 -2.26 -13.61 3.01
CA THR A 159 -2.72 -12.55 3.92
C THR A 159 -3.02 -13.14 5.30
N HIS A 160 -2.38 -12.61 6.37
CA HIS A 160 -2.40 -13.25 7.69
C HIS A 160 -3.79 -13.23 8.36
N LYS A 161 -4.56 -12.15 8.24
CA LYS A 161 -5.82 -11.97 8.97
C LYS A 161 -6.82 -13.08 8.68
N THR A 162 -7.09 -13.93 9.67
CA THR A 162 -7.94 -15.14 9.58
C THR A 162 -9.34 -14.85 9.05
N ALA A 163 -9.95 -13.74 9.49
CA ALA A 163 -11.28 -13.30 9.02
C ALA A 163 -11.35 -13.02 7.50
N TYR A 164 -10.22 -12.82 6.83
CA TYR A 164 -10.17 -12.64 5.38
C TYR A 164 -10.04 -13.95 4.62
N ARG A 165 -9.62 -15.03 5.28
CA ARG A 165 -9.35 -16.36 4.67
C ARG A 165 -10.42 -17.39 4.95
N GLU A 166 -10.86 -17.51 6.21
CA GLU A 166 -11.76 -18.58 6.65
C GLU A 166 -13.07 -18.69 5.87
N PRO A 167 -13.76 -17.58 5.53
CA PRO A 167 -15.01 -17.67 4.79
C PRO A 167 -14.87 -18.29 3.39
N PHE A 168 -13.64 -18.35 2.86
CA PHE A 168 -13.34 -18.78 1.49
C PHE A 168 -12.52 -20.08 1.42
N GLY A 169 -12.41 -20.79 2.54
CA GLY A 169 -11.67 -22.07 2.57
C GLY A 169 -12.30 -23.18 1.71
N PRO A 170 -11.48 -24.08 1.14
CA PRO A 170 -10.02 -24.13 1.25
C PRO A 170 -9.35 -23.10 0.32
N VAL A 171 -8.43 -22.31 0.85
CA VAL A 171 -7.58 -21.39 0.08
C VAL A 171 -6.38 -22.12 -0.53
N MET A 172 -5.47 -21.43 -1.21
CA MET A 172 -4.27 -22.05 -1.79
C MET A 172 -3.46 -22.79 -0.72
N PRO A 173 -3.21 -24.08 -0.87
CA PRO A 173 -2.46 -24.86 0.13
C PRO A 173 -0.97 -24.55 0.15
N GLY A 174 -0.30 -24.89 1.26
CA GLY A 174 1.14 -24.77 1.41
C GLY A 174 1.61 -23.36 1.77
N VAL A 175 0.82 -22.60 2.51
CA VAL A 175 1.24 -21.32 3.11
C VAL A 175 1.39 -21.50 4.62
N GLU A 176 2.54 -21.09 5.13
CA GLU A 176 2.86 -21.05 6.56
C GLU A 176 3.19 -19.61 6.98
N PHE A 177 2.61 -19.16 8.08
CA PHE A 177 2.88 -17.83 8.64
C PHE A 177 3.91 -17.93 9.75
N ILE A 178 4.87 -17.00 9.73
CA ILE A 178 5.90 -16.87 10.76
C ILE A 178 5.83 -15.48 11.40
N PRO A 179 6.25 -15.35 12.67
CA PRO A 179 6.25 -14.06 13.35
C PRO A 179 7.12 -13.02 12.63
N HIS A 180 6.64 -11.79 12.61
CA HIS A 180 7.35 -10.66 12.05
C HIS A 180 8.65 -10.37 12.82
N ASN A 181 9.77 -10.22 12.10
CA ASN A 181 11.12 -9.97 12.65
C ASN A 181 11.68 -11.08 13.59
N ASP A 182 11.14 -12.29 13.57
CA ASP A 182 11.70 -13.42 14.31
C ASP A 182 12.61 -14.27 13.42
N ILE A 183 13.92 -14.00 13.49
CA ILE A 183 14.94 -14.74 12.69
C ILE A 183 15.02 -16.22 13.11
N ALA A 184 14.76 -16.54 14.37
CA ALA A 184 14.80 -17.93 14.83
C ALA A 184 13.64 -18.72 14.24
N ALA A 185 12.43 -18.15 14.24
CA ALA A 185 11.27 -18.74 13.58
C ALA A 185 11.47 -18.84 12.05
N LEU A 186 12.05 -17.82 11.42
CA LEU A 186 12.40 -17.84 9.99
C LEU A 186 13.32 -19.04 9.67
N ARG A 187 14.43 -19.19 10.40
CA ARG A 187 15.39 -20.28 10.17
C ARG A 187 14.79 -21.68 10.45
N ALA A 188 13.91 -21.78 11.45
CA ALA A 188 13.24 -23.03 11.78
C ALA A 188 12.19 -23.46 10.71
N ALA A 189 11.47 -22.51 10.13
CA ALA A 189 10.46 -22.76 9.10
C ALA A 189 11.05 -22.97 7.69
N PHE A 190 12.28 -22.49 7.44
CA PHE A 190 12.91 -22.53 6.13
C PHE A 190 13.54 -23.91 5.87
N SER A 191 13.05 -24.58 4.84
CA SER A 191 13.53 -25.90 4.42
C SER A 191 13.48 -26.02 2.89
N ASN A 192 13.95 -27.13 2.35
CA ASN A 192 13.83 -27.42 0.92
C ASN A 192 12.37 -27.54 0.42
N ASP A 193 11.38 -27.57 1.31
CA ASP A 193 9.97 -27.53 0.91
C ASP A 193 9.50 -26.11 0.53
N VAL A 194 10.25 -25.08 0.91
CA VAL A 194 9.92 -23.67 0.64
C VAL A 194 10.31 -23.30 -0.78
N CYS A 195 9.37 -22.76 -1.56
CA CYS A 195 9.64 -22.20 -2.89
C CYS A 195 9.79 -20.68 -2.89
N ALA A 196 9.23 -20.00 -1.89
CA ALA A 196 9.38 -18.57 -1.74
C ALA A 196 9.01 -18.09 -0.33
N ILE A 197 9.54 -16.94 0.05
CA ILE A 197 9.07 -16.14 1.17
C ILE A 197 8.44 -14.84 0.67
N ALA A 198 7.27 -14.48 1.22
CA ALA A 198 6.44 -13.33 0.89
C ALA A 198 6.55 -12.27 1.99
N ILE A 199 7.04 -11.09 1.67
CA ILE A 199 7.32 -10.00 2.63
C ILE A 199 6.80 -8.67 2.12
N GLU A 200 6.06 -7.93 2.95
CA GLU A 200 5.97 -6.47 2.86
C GLU A 200 7.14 -5.89 3.64
N VAL A 201 8.02 -5.14 2.99
CA VAL A 201 9.18 -4.49 3.65
C VAL A 201 8.72 -3.48 4.70
N LEU A 202 7.61 -2.80 4.42
CA LEU A 202 6.86 -1.96 5.34
C LEU A 202 5.39 -2.40 5.30
N GLN A 203 4.93 -3.11 6.32
CA GLN A 203 3.57 -3.63 6.39
C GLN A 203 2.53 -2.50 6.43
N GLY A 204 1.62 -2.47 5.46
CA GLY A 204 0.60 -1.44 5.36
C GLY A 204 -0.57 -1.65 6.31
N GLU A 205 -1.30 -2.73 6.11
CA GLU A 205 -2.49 -3.08 6.91
C GLU A 205 -2.12 -3.61 8.29
N GLY A 206 -0.90 -4.12 8.45
CA GLY A 206 -0.34 -4.63 9.72
C GLY A 206 0.01 -3.55 10.73
N GLY A 207 -0.14 -2.25 10.40
CA GLY A 207 0.07 -1.14 11.34
C GLY A 207 1.34 -0.32 11.12
N ILE A 208 1.87 -0.28 9.90
CA ILE A 208 3.06 0.47 9.50
C ILE A 208 4.31 -0.03 10.23
N ASN A 209 4.60 -1.31 10.09
CA ASN A 209 5.73 -1.97 10.73
C ASN A 209 6.83 -2.28 9.72
N TRP A 210 8.05 -1.78 9.97
CA TRP A 210 9.22 -2.11 9.20
C TRP A 210 9.73 -3.52 9.48
N ILE A 211 10.14 -4.21 8.42
CA ILE A 211 11.02 -5.37 8.56
C ILE A 211 12.39 -4.91 9.06
N SER A 212 13.06 -5.69 9.92
CA SER A 212 14.44 -5.38 10.30
C SER A 212 15.43 -5.78 9.20
N GLU A 213 16.54 -5.06 9.09
CA GLU A 213 17.59 -5.36 8.12
C GLU A 213 18.11 -6.78 8.32
N GLU A 214 18.35 -7.17 9.56
CA GLU A 214 18.87 -8.50 9.90
C GLU A 214 17.91 -9.62 9.46
N PHE A 215 16.58 -9.40 9.58
CA PHE A 215 15.59 -10.37 9.12
C PHE A 215 15.59 -10.47 7.59
N LEU A 216 15.61 -9.33 6.91
CA LEU A 216 15.57 -9.29 5.43
C LEU A 216 16.84 -9.89 4.82
N VAL A 217 18.02 -9.61 5.40
CA VAL A 217 19.30 -10.23 5.03
C VAL A 217 19.26 -11.74 5.25
N ALA A 218 18.79 -12.20 6.42
CA ALA A 218 18.66 -13.63 6.70
C ALA A 218 17.70 -14.33 5.73
N ALA A 219 16.60 -13.69 5.36
CA ALA A 219 15.66 -14.21 4.37
C ALA A 219 16.32 -14.34 2.98
N ARG A 220 17.13 -13.34 2.56
CA ARG A 220 17.88 -13.40 1.31
C ARG A 220 18.89 -14.55 1.30
N GLU A 221 19.71 -14.67 2.35
CA GLU A 221 20.69 -15.76 2.49
C GLU A 221 20.04 -17.17 2.40
N LEU A 222 18.88 -17.33 3.05
CA LEU A 222 18.15 -18.60 3.01
C LEU A 222 17.58 -18.88 1.61
N CYS A 223 17.05 -17.88 0.93
CA CYS A 223 16.62 -18.01 -0.46
C CYS A 223 17.78 -18.40 -1.38
N ASP A 224 18.92 -17.72 -1.27
CA ASP A 224 20.12 -18.02 -2.08
C ASP A 224 20.63 -19.45 -1.87
N SER A 225 20.60 -19.92 -0.62
CA SER A 225 21.09 -21.26 -0.28
C SER A 225 20.21 -22.41 -0.77
N THR A 226 18.89 -22.15 -0.94
CA THR A 226 17.92 -23.18 -1.30
C THR A 226 17.39 -23.08 -2.73
N GLY A 227 17.53 -21.91 -3.36
CA GLY A 227 16.91 -21.58 -4.64
C GLY A 227 15.45 -21.14 -4.53
N ALA A 228 14.93 -20.89 -3.31
CA ALA A 228 13.64 -20.26 -3.10
C ALA A 228 13.69 -18.79 -3.52
N LEU A 229 12.55 -18.21 -3.90
CA LEU A 229 12.48 -16.81 -4.30
C LEU A 229 12.13 -15.89 -3.11
N LEU A 230 12.80 -14.75 -3.04
CA LEU A 230 12.42 -13.62 -2.17
C LEU A 230 11.42 -12.74 -2.92
N LEU A 231 10.15 -12.75 -2.48
CA LEU A 231 9.06 -11.95 -3.04
C LEU A 231 8.82 -10.75 -2.13
N LEU A 232 9.06 -9.53 -2.64
CA LEU A 232 8.80 -8.30 -1.90
C LEU A 232 7.57 -7.58 -2.46
N ASP A 233 6.56 -7.39 -1.61
CA ASP A 233 5.33 -6.69 -1.95
C ASP A 233 5.50 -5.20 -1.72
N GLU A 234 5.62 -4.46 -2.82
CA GLU A 234 5.76 -3.00 -2.85
C GLU A 234 4.49 -2.29 -3.34
N ILE A 235 3.34 -2.99 -3.31
CA ILE A 235 2.07 -2.43 -3.78
C ILE A 235 1.67 -1.17 -3.02
N GLN A 236 1.97 -1.11 -1.72
CA GLN A 236 1.66 0.07 -0.89
C GLN A 236 2.88 0.95 -0.61
N SER A 237 4.05 0.37 -0.41
CA SER A 237 5.29 1.04 -0.02
C SER A 237 6.10 1.57 -1.20
N GLY A 238 5.90 1.01 -2.39
CA GLY A 238 6.64 1.37 -3.59
C GLY A 238 6.21 2.67 -4.27
N MET A 239 6.75 2.90 -5.45
CA MET A 239 6.49 4.04 -6.32
C MET A 239 6.75 5.41 -5.68
N GLY A 240 7.76 5.50 -4.79
CA GLY A 240 8.16 6.77 -4.18
C GLY A 240 7.59 7.01 -2.78
N ARG A 241 6.68 6.17 -2.27
CA ARG A 241 5.96 6.39 -1.01
C ARG A 241 6.87 6.57 0.21
N THR A 242 8.01 5.90 0.23
CA THR A 242 8.99 5.95 1.33
C THR A 242 10.19 6.87 1.07
N GLY A 243 10.16 7.65 -0.02
CA GLY A 243 11.28 8.51 -0.45
C GLY A 243 12.27 7.82 -1.38
N THR A 244 12.10 6.53 -1.62
CA THR A 244 12.80 5.73 -2.64
C THR A 244 11.78 5.09 -3.57
N TRP A 245 12.17 4.64 -4.76
CA TRP A 245 11.24 4.00 -5.69
C TRP A 245 10.57 2.75 -5.11
N CYS A 246 11.34 1.94 -4.38
CA CYS A 246 10.85 0.78 -3.65
C CYS A 246 11.40 0.82 -2.22
N ALA A 247 10.61 0.40 -1.23
CA ALA A 247 11.04 0.43 0.17
C ALA A 247 12.24 -0.47 0.46
N TYR A 248 12.42 -1.57 -0.28
CA TYR A 248 13.61 -2.41 -0.12
C TYR A 248 14.91 -1.70 -0.45
N GLN A 249 14.88 -0.58 -1.20
CA GLN A 249 16.09 0.20 -1.51
C GLN A 249 16.68 0.94 -0.29
N HIS A 250 15.98 0.91 0.84
CA HIS A 250 16.55 1.32 2.14
C HIS A 250 17.47 0.25 2.75
N PHE A 251 17.55 -0.95 2.16
CA PHE A 251 18.30 -2.10 2.66
C PHE A 251 19.30 -2.61 1.62
N PRO A 252 20.40 -3.29 2.03
CA PRO A 252 21.37 -3.88 1.12
C PRO A 252 20.89 -5.23 0.54
N VAL A 253 19.60 -5.35 0.18
CA VAL A 253 18.96 -6.59 -0.27
C VAL A 253 18.20 -6.35 -1.54
N MET A 254 18.43 -7.21 -2.54
CA MET A 254 17.64 -7.23 -3.79
C MET A 254 16.68 -8.42 -3.77
N PRO A 255 15.40 -8.23 -4.11
CA PRO A 255 14.46 -9.33 -4.28
C PRO A 255 14.67 -10.08 -5.59
N ASP A 256 14.13 -11.29 -5.67
CA ASP A 256 13.95 -11.99 -6.95
C ASP A 256 12.72 -11.48 -7.70
N VAL A 257 11.70 -11.06 -6.95
CA VAL A 257 10.43 -10.56 -7.49
C VAL A 257 9.93 -9.43 -6.60
N THR A 258 9.47 -8.35 -7.23
CA THR A 258 8.71 -7.29 -6.56
C THR A 258 7.39 -7.02 -7.29
N THR A 259 6.39 -6.56 -6.54
CA THR A 259 5.07 -6.20 -7.10
C THR A 259 4.75 -4.73 -6.84
N LEU A 260 4.24 -4.05 -7.85
CA LEU A 260 3.88 -2.64 -7.84
C LEU A 260 2.44 -2.45 -8.30
N ALA A 261 1.73 -1.49 -7.72
CA ALA A 261 0.41 -1.05 -8.14
C ALA A 261 0.12 0.35 -7.58
N LYS A 262 -1.06 0.55 -7.01
CA LYS A 262 -1.50 1.80 -6.35
C LYS A 262 -1.06 3.08 -7.05
N PRO A 263 0.08 3.74 -6.71
CA PRO A 263 0.49 4.98 -7.38
C PRO A 263 0.86 4.81 -8.85
N LEU A 264 1.13 3.57 -9.31
CA LEU A 264 1.77 3.26 -10.60
C LEU A 264 1.15 3.99 -11.79
N ALA A 265 -0.16 4.11 -11.85
CA ALA A 265 -0.87 4.80 -12.92
C ALA A 265 -1.86 5.88 -12.41
N GLY A 266 -1.54 6.53 -11.27
CA GLY A 266 -2.21 7.75 -10.82
C GLY A 266 -3.73 7.64 -10.64
N GLY A 267 -4.26 6.46 -10.29
CA GLY A 267 -5.69 6.20 -10.13
C GLY A 267 -6.29 5.33 -11.24
N ILE A 268 -5.60 5.15 -12.37
CA ILE A 268 -6.00 4.19 -13.40
C ILE A 268 -5.56 2.78 -12.94
N PRO A 269 -6.46 1.76 -13.03
CA PRO A 269 -6.12 0.40 -12.65
C PRO A 269 -4.91 -0.14 -13.41
N MET A 270 -3.81 -0.40 -12.70
CA MET A 270 -2.60 -1.01 -13.21
C MET A 270 -1.83 -1.67 -12.09
N GLY A 271 -1.18 -2.78 -12.41
CA GLY A 271 -0.19 -3.47 -11.57
C GLY A 271 0.95 -3.99 -12.41
N ALA A 272 2.05 -4.28 -11.74
CA ALA A 272 3.22 -4.90 -12.36
C ALA A 272 3.87 -5.87 -11.38
N MET A 273 4.29 -7.03 -11.89
CA MET A 273 5.30 -7.88 -11.27
C MET A 273 6.61 -7.65 -12.01
N VAL A 274 7.67 -7.34 -11.28
CA VAL A 274 9.02 -7.17 -11.83
C VAL A 274 9.91 -8.24 -11.20
N CYS A 275 10.74 -8.91 -11.98
CA CYS A 275 11.56 -10.02 -11.50
C CYS A 275 12.93 -10.07 -12.16
N THR A 276 13.81 -10.87 -11.57
CA THR A 276 15.12 -11.19 -12.15
C THR A 276 14.98 -11.99 -13.44
N GLU A 277 15.96 -11.91 -14.33
CA GLU A 277 16.06 -12.76 -15.54
C GLU A 277 16.00 -14.25 -15.19
N GLU A 278 16.65 -14.66 -14.10
CA GLU A 278 16.67 -16.06 -13.65
C GLU A 278 15.27 -16.55 -13.27
N ALA A 279 14.52 -15.79 -12.47
CA ALA A 279 13.15 -16.15 -12.12
C ALA A 279 12.23 -16.18 -13.35
N ALA A 280 12.39 -15.21 -14.25
CA ALA A 280 11.59 -15.08 -15.47
C ALA A 280 11.69 -16.29 -16.41
N ARG A 281 12.81 -17.03 -16.41
CA ARG A 281 13.00 -18.27 -17.19
C ARG A 281 11.93 -19.32 -16.97
N ALA A 282 11.26 -19.28 -15.82
CA ALA A 282 10.23 -20.24 -15.46
C ALA A 282 8.89 -20.02 -16.19
N PHE A 283 8.62 -18.82 -16.69
CA PHE A 283 7.41 -18.52 -17.47
C PHE A 283 7.68 -18.69 -18.97
N LYS A 284 6.71 -19.29 -19.64
CA LYS A 284 6.69 -19.46 -21.10
C LYS A 284 5.35 -18.98 -21.67
N PRO A 285 5.27 -18.63 -22.95
CA PRO A 285 4.04 -18.25 -23.60
C PRO A 285 2.90 -19.23 -23.30
N GLY A 286 1.74 -18.70 -22.89
CA GLY A 286 0.54 -19.48 -22.55
C GLY A 286 0.42 -19.88 -21.08
N MET A 287 1.45 -19.75 -20.24
CA MET A 287 1.38 -20.16 -18.82
C MET A 287 0.65 -19.15 -17.93
N HIS A 288 0.69 -17.87 -18.29
CA HIS A 288 0.00 -16.79 -17.56
C HIS A 288 -0.38 -15.68 -18.53
N GLY A 289 -1.38 -14.86 -18.15
CA GLY A 289 -1.84 -13.78 -19.00
C GLY A 289 -2.96 -12.96 -18.37
N THR A 290 -3.28 -11.85 -19.01
CA THR A 290 -4.37 -10.93 -18.67
C THR A 290 -4.87 -10.26 -19.93
N THR A 291 -6.17 -9.95 -20.00
CA THR A 291 -6.75 -9.28 -21.15
C THR A 291 -6.35 -7.81 -21.22
N PHE A 292 -6.46 -7.07 -20.11
CA PHE A 292 -6.27 -5.62 -20.08
C PHE A 292 -4.88 -5.18 -19.60
N GLY A 293 -4.11 -6.06 -18.99
CA GLY A 293 -2.80 -5.71 -18.43
C GLY A 293 -1.85 -5.20 -19.51
N GLY A 294 -1.22 -4.07 -19.24
CA GLY A 294 -0.31 -3.41 -20.16
C GLY A 294 -0.99 -2.74 -21.37
N ASN A 295 -2.28 -2.39 -21.27
CA ASN A 295 -2.94 -1.68 -22.35
C ASN A 295 -2.31 -0.29 -22.60
N PRO A 296 -2.42 0.26 -23.83
CA PRO A 296 -1.81 1.55 -24.20
C PRO A 296 -2.21 2.70 -23.28
N PHE A 297 -3.47 2.74 -22.85
CA PHE A 297 -3.99 3.81 -22.01
C PHE A 297 -3.35 3.83 -20.61
N ALA A 298 -3.36 2.70 -19.92
CA ALA A 298 -2.73 2.59 -18.60
C ALA A 298 -1.22 2.80 -18.66
N CYS A 299 -0.54 2.28 -19.70
CA CYS A 299 0.90 2.48 -19.92
C CYS A 299 1.25 3.98 -20.07
N ALA A 300 0.50 4.73 -20.88
CA ALA A 300 0.75 6.16 -21.07
C ALA A 300 0.61 6.96 -19.76
N VAL A 301 -0.39 6.63 -18.95
CA VAL A 301 -0.58 7.28 -17.65
C VAL A 301 0.52 6.89 -16.67
N ALA A 302 0.91 5.61 -16.59
CA ALA A 302 1.99 5.17 -15.72
C ALA A 302 3.35 5.80 -16.08
N ILE A 303 3.64 5.94 -17.38
CA ILE A 303 4.82 6.67 -17.86
C ILE A 303 4.78 8.12 -17.36
N ALA A 304 3.64 8.81 -17.52
CA ALA A 304 3.49 10.17 -17.04
C ALA A 304 3.66 10.30 -15.52
N VAL A 305 3.19 9.32 -14.72
CA VAL A 305 3.39 9.29 -13.26
C VAL A 305 4.88 9.19 -12.93
N ILE A 306 5.59 8.20 -13.48
CA ILE A 306 7.03 8.00 -13.19
C ILE A 306 7.84 9.22 -13.62
N ASP A 307 7.59 9.72 -14.82
CA ASP A 307 8.32 10.89 -15.35
C ASP A 307 8.03 12.16 -14.50
N THR A 308 6.81 12.35 -14.03
CA THR A 308 6.47 13.46 -13.12
C THR A 308 7.20 13.34 -11.78
N ILE A 309 7.18 12.15 -11.15
CA ILE A 309 7.90 11.93 -9.89
C ILE A 309 9.38 12.26 -10.03
N LYS A 310 10.01 11.86 -11.15
CA LYS A 310 11.43 12.17 -11.45
C LYS A 310 11.65 13.67 -11.67
N HIS A 311 10.87 14.29 -12.56
CA HIS A 311 11.10 15.66 -13.00
C HIS A 311 10.80 16.69 -11.90
N GLU A 312 9.86 16.43 -11.05
CA GLU A 312 9.48 17.32 -9.95
C GLU A 312 10.25 17.03 -8.64
N GLY A 313 11.20 16.08 -8.63
CA GLY A 313 12.01 15.75 -7.47
C GLY A 313 11.19 15.23 -6.29
N LEU A 314 10.11 14.48 -6.58
CA LEU A 314 9.16 14.11 -5.53
C LEU A 314 9.68 13.05 -4.56
N LEU A 315 10.73 12.30 -4.88
CA LEU A 315 11.33 11.37 -3.92
C LEU A 315 12.00 12.11 -2.76
N GLU A 316 12.77 13.15 -3.07
CA GLU A 316 13.39 14.03 -2.10
C GLU A 316 12.32 14.78 -1.29
N HIS A 317 11.30 15.32 -1.97
CA HIS A 317 10.18 15.99 -1.32
C HIS A 317 9.43 15.07 -0.35
N VAL A 318 9.16 13.82 -0.72
CA VAL A 318 8.53 12.82 0.15
C VAL A 318 9.39 12.54 1.38
N THR A 319 10.71 12.45 1.21
CA THR A 319 11.65 12.24 2.32
C THR A 319 11.62 13.42 3.30
N GLU A 320 11.78 14.64 2.80
CA GLU A 320 11.82 15.85 3.63
C GLU A 320 10.48 16.13 4.31
N THR A 321 9.38 16.03 3.55
CA THR A 321 8.03 16.28 4.04
C THR A 321 7.59 15.19 5.02
N GLY A 322 7.96 13.94 4.76
CA GLY A 322 7.69 12.81 5.64
C GLY A 322 8.45 12.92 6.97
N THR A 323 9.73 13.30 6.93
CA THR A 323 10.53 13.56 8.13
C THR A 323 9.88 14.65 8.97
N TYR A 324 9.52 15.77 8.35
CA TYR A 324 8.82 16.85 9.04
C TYR A 324 7.50 16.39 9.68
N PHE A 325 6.69 15.60 8.96
CA PHE A 325 5.41 15.12 9.47
C PHE A 325 5.58 14.20 10.68
N ILE A 326 6.56 13.28 10.62
CA ILE A 326 6.91 12.39 11.74
C ILE A 326 7.40 13.19 12.95
N GLU A 327 8.22 14.23 12.74
CA GLU A 327 8.67 15.12 13.82
C GLU A 327 7.50 15.83 14.50
N GLN A 328 6.53 16.33 13.73
CA GLN A 328 5.32 16.95 14.27
C GLN A 328 4.46 15.97 15.08
N PHE A 329 4.30 14.73 14.62
CA PHE A 329 3.61 13.68 15.39
C PHE A 329 4.39 13.30 16.66
N ASN A 330 5.70 13.24 16.62
CA ASN A 330 6.52 13.02 17.81
C ASN A 330 6.41 14.16 18.82
N ALA A 331 6.27 15.41 18.35
CA ALA A 331 5.99 16.54 19.24
C ALA A 331 4.61 16.39 19.91
N LEU A 332 3.58 15.92 19.19
CA LEU A 332 2.30 15.58 19.80
C LEU A 332 2.41 14.44 20.81
N LYS A 333 3.17 13.40 20.51
CA LYS A 333 3.44 12.28 21.44
C LYS A 333 4.08 12.76 22.75
N HIS A 334 5.03 13.68 22.67
CA HIS A 334 5.65 14.26 23.88
C HIS A 334 4.68 15.10 24.72
N LYS A 335 3.65 15.65 24.07
CA LYS A 335 2.64 16.50 24.73
C LYS A 335 1.46 15.70 25.28
N HIS A 336 1.14 14.55 24.67
CA HIS A 336 -0.08 13.78 24.94
C HIS A 336 0.22 12.30 25.13
N ASP A 337 0.06 11.82 26.36
CA ASP A 337 0.28 10.41 26.75
C ASP A 337 -0.65 9.41 26.04
N ALA A 338 -1.66 9.89 25.29
CA ALA A 338 -2.55 9.03 24.53
C ALA A 338 -1.85 8.35 23.35
N ILE A 339 -0.77 8.95 22.80
CA ILE A 339 0.00 8.41 21.68
C ILE A 339 1.05 7.45 22.19
N ALA A 340 0.95 6.19 21.79
CA ALA A 340 1.90 5.13 22.15
C ALA A 340 3.18 5.20 21.31
N GLU A 341 3.03 5.30 19.99
CA GLU A 341 4.16 5.27 19.06
C GLU A 341 3.86 6.05 17.76
N VAL A 342 4.91 6.60 17.17
CA VAL A 342 4.90 7.16 15.82
C VAL A 342 5.94 6.41 15.00
N ARG A 343 5.54 5.84 13.86
CA ARG A 343 6.42 5.03 13.00
C ARG A 343 6.13 5.24 11.53
N GLY A 344 7.07 4.86 10.69
CA GLY A 344 6.96 5.00 9.23
C GLY A 344 8.16 5.68 8.59
N THR A 345 8.07 5.94 7.30
CA THR A 345 9.11 6.62 6.51
C THR A 345 8.47 7.30 5.29
N GLY A 346 9.01 8.43 4.90
CA GLY A 346 8.43 9.24 3.85
C GLY A 346 6.99 9.59 4.20
N LEU A 347 6.09 9.41 3.26
CA LEU A 347 4.66 9.66 3.44
C LEU A 347 3.83 8.37 3.64
N MET A 348 4.39 7.39 4.34
CA MET A 348 3.72 6.22 4.87
C MET A 348 3.90 6.16 6.38
N ILE A 349 2.94 6.75 7.12
CA ILE A 349 3.08 7.05 8.55
C ILE A 349 1.95 6.39 9.33
N GLY A 350 2.29 5.81 10.48
CA GLY A 350 1.37 5.27 11.48
C GLY A 350 1.53 5.99 12.81
N VAL A 351 0.41 6.40 13.39
CA VAL A 351 0.34 6.93 14.77
C VAL A 351 -0.47 5.95 15.58
N ASP A 352 0.17 5.27 16.52
CA ASP A 352 -0.43 4.25 17.36
C ASP A 352 -0.87 4.85 18.70
N PHE A 353 -2.03 4.46 19.18
CA PHE A 353 -2.62 4.95 20.41
C PHE A 353 -2.75 3.83 21.44
N HIS A 354 -2.67 4.14 22.72
CA HIS A 354 -2.88 3.17 23.80
C HIS A 354 -4.31 2.62 23.85
N SER A 355 -5.28 3.29 23.20
CA SER A 355 -6.70 2.90 23.21
C SER A 355 -7.34 2.96 21.83
N ALA A 356 -8.03 1.88 21.45
CA ALA A 356 -8.80 1.82 20.22
C ALA A 356 -9.97 2.84 20.20
N ASP A 357 -10.57 3.12 21.36
CA ASP A 357 -11.65 4.11 21.47
C ASP A 357 -11.13 5.53 21.26
N VAL A 358 -9.93 5.84 21.76
CA VAL A 358 -9.27 7.13 21.52
C VAL A 358 -8.94 7.28 20.06
N ALA A 359 -8.31 6.28 19.43
CA ALA A 359 -7.97 6.30 18.01
C ALA A 359 -9.25 6.48 17.14
N LYS A 360 -10.32 5.78 17.50
CA LYS A 360 -11.63 5.91 16.83
C LYS A 360 -12.20 7.32 16.96
N HIS A 361 -12.22 7.87 18.16
CA HIS A 361 -12.74 9.21 18.44
C HIS A 361 -11.98 10.29 17.66
N ILE A 362 -10.62 10.21 17.66
CA ILE A 362 -9.79 11.15 16.89
C ILE A 362 -10.11 11.04 15.40
N HIS A 363 -10.15 9.84 14.86
CA HIS A 363 -10.46 9.61 13.46
C HIS A 363 -11.82 10.22 13.06
N GLU A 364 -12.88 9.92 13.80
CA GLU A 364 -14.23 10.43 13.51
C GLU A 364 -14.31 11.95 13.64
N THR A 365 -13.64 12.53 14.64
CA THR A 365 -13.65 13.98 14.88
C THR A 365 -12.84 14.72 13.82
N MET A 366 -11.67 14.21 13.44
CA MET A 366 -10.86 14.76 12.35
C MET A 366 -11.60 14.72 11.01
N MET A 367 -12.29 13.61 10.70
CA MET A 367 -13.10 13.49 9.48
C MET A 367 -14.22 14.55 9.45
N LYS A 368 -14.92 14.79 10.56
CA LYS A 368 -15.91 15.86 10.67
C LYS A 368 -15.31 17.25 10.46
N ARG A 369 -14.04 17.45 10.85
CA ARG A 369 -13.28 18.69 10.65
C ARG A 369 -12.67 18.83 9.24
N GLY A 370 -12.87 17.86 8.37
CA GLY A 370 -12.40 17.92 6.97
C GLY A 370 -11.01 17.33 6.74
N PHE A 371 -10.62 16.27 7.45
CA PHE A 371 -9.39 15.53 7.23
C PHE A 371 -9.70 14.07 6.91
N LEU A 372 -9.17 13.54 5.81
CA LEU A 372 -9.38 12.15 5.39
C LEU A 372 -8.11 11.34 5.57
N PHE A 373 -8.16 10.38 6.44
CA PHE A 373 -7.18 9.31 6.63
C PHE A 373 -7.91 8.07 7.13
N ASN A 374 -7.25 6.95 7.39
CA ASN A 374 -7.95 5.79 7.89
C ASN A 374 -7.32 5.21 9.15
N ARG A 375 -8.09 4.40 9.83
CA ARG A 375 -7.63 3.60 10.96
C ARG A 375 -7.35 2.17 10.47
N THR A 376 -6.18 1.66 10.78
CA THR A 376 -5.78 0.27 10.58
C THR A 376 -5.40 -0.34 11.91
N HIS A 377 -5.48 -1.65 12.05
CA HIS A 377 -5.08 -2.37 13.28
C HIS A 377 -5.65 -1.75 14.57
N ASP A 378 -6.93 -1.42 14.59
CA ASP A 378 -7.75 -0.85 15.68
C ASP A 378 -7.20 0.42 16.36
N THR A 379 -5.93 0.47 16.74
CA THR A 379 -5.28 1.58 17.47
C THR A 379 -4.48 2.51 16.59
N VAL A 380 -4.17 2.13 15.33
CA VAL A 380 -3.26 2.86 14.45
C VAL A 380 -4.02 3.76 13.48
N LEU A 381 -3.75 5.05 13.52
CA LEU A 381 -4.14 6.00 12.48
C LEU A 381 -3.05 6.01 11.40
N ARG A 382 -3.44 5.68 10.16
CA ARG A 382 -2.53 5.61 9.03
C ARG A 382 -2.69 6.81 8.11
N PHE A 383 -1.56 7.41 7.73
CA PHE A 383 -1.47 8.54 6.83
C PHE A 383 -0.70 8.15 5.58
N LEU A 384 -1.35 8.34 4.42
CA LEU A 384 -0.82 8.06 3.07
C LEU A 384 -1.16 9.24 2.14
N PRO A 385 -0.76 10.47 2.45
CA PRO A 385 -1.15 11.64 1.67
C PRO A 385 -0.57 11.61 0.25
N PRO A 386 -1.07 12.46 -0.67
CA PRO A 386 -0.39 12.73 -1.92
C PRO A 386 1.04 13.26 -1.69
N PHE A 387 1.96 12.95 -2.61
CA PHE A 387 3.38 13.35 -2.50
C PHE A 387 3.58 14.87 -2.55
N ILE A 388 2.63 15.59 -3.13
CA ILE A 388 2.63 17.05 -3.24
C ILE A 388 2.13 17.76 -1.97
N LEU A 389 1.93 17.05 -0.87
CA LEU A 389 1.55 17.64 0.43
C LEU A 389 2.63 18.62 0.90
N THR A 390 2.22 19.78 1.43
CA THR A 390 3.11 20.82 1.94
C THR A 390 3.19 20.85 3.47
N ARG A 391 4.24 21.47 4.02
CA ARG A 391 4.40 21.65 5.48
C ARG A 391 3.24 22.45 6.09
N ASP A 392 2.76 23.50 5.41
CA ASP A 392 1.61 24.30 5.90
C ASP A 392 0.34 23.44 6.05
N GLN A 393 0.14 22.50 5.12
CA GLN A 393 -1.00 21.57 5.18
C GLN A 393 -0.85 20.55 6.31
N ILE A 394 0.39 20.10 6.57
CA ILE A 394 0.70 19.27 7.74
C ILE A 394 0.38 20.01 9.02
N ASP A 395 0.82 21.26 9.15
CA ASP A 395 0.60 22.07 10.34
C ASP A 395 -0.88 22.29 10.65
N ILE A 396 -1.72 22.40 9.61
CA ILE A 396 -3.17 22.50 9.78
C ILE A 396 -3.72 21.19 10.37
N ALA A 397 -3.29 20.03 9.89
CA ALA A 397 -3.73 18.74 10.40
C ALA A 397 -3.23 18.47 11.83
N ILE A 398 -1.97 18.79 12.10
CA ILE A 398 -1.36 18.63 13.43
C ILE A 398 -2.06 19.51 14.46
N ARG A 399 -2.32 20.79 14.17
CA ARG A 399 -3.06 21.68 15.08
C ARG A 399 -4.46 21.15 15.39
N ALA A 400 -5.18 20.67 14.37
CA ALA A 400 -6.51 20.10 14.56
C ALA A 400 -6.49 18.85 15.46
N MET A 401 -5.47 18.00 15.31
CA MET A 401 -5.29 16.81 16.15
C MET A 401 -4.88 17.18 17.58
N ASP A 402 -3.99 18.16 17.76
CA ASP A 402 -3.56 18.68 19.06
C ASP A 402 -4.74 19.22 19.90
N GLU A 403 -5.62 19.98 19.25
CA GLU A 403 -6.84 20.47 19.89
C GLU A 403 -7.74 19.34 20.39
N ILE A 404 -7.93 18.28 19.59
CA ILE A 404 -8.73 17.12 19.97
C ILE A 404 -8.08 16.40 21.15
N LEU A 405 -6.79 16.11 21.06
CA LEU A 405 -6.03 15.43 22.11
C LEU A 405 -6.05 16.21 23.42
N THR A 406 -5.97 17.54 23.38
CA THR A 406 -6.05 18.41 24.56
C THR A 406 -7.40 18.27 25.28
N THR A 407 -8.49 18.05 24.53
CA THR A 407 -9.83 17.87 25.15
C THR A 407 -10.01 16.48 25.77
N LEU A 408 -9.22 15.49 25.36
CA LEU A 408 -9.28 14.12 25.89
C LEU A 408 -8.50 13.96 27.20
N THR A 409 -7.54 14.82 27.48
CA THR A 409 -6.78 14.80 28.75
C THR A 409 -7.64 15.44 29.83
N PRO A 410 -8.10 14.70 30.88
CA PRO A 410 -8.78 15.36 31.99
C PRO A 410 -7.80 16.39 32.58
N PRO A 411 -8.30 17.58 33.01
CA PRO A 411 -7.44 18.52 33.70
C PRO A 411 -6.80 17.81 34.88
N VAL A 412 -5.46 17.83 34.98
CA VAL A 412 -4.73 17.33 36.15
C VAL A 412 -5.40 17.96 37.36
N ALA A 413 -6.11 17.16 38.13
CA ALA A 413 -6.68 17.62 39.39
C ALA A 413 -5.50 18.15 40.24
N SER A 414 -5.40 19.46 40.38
CA SER A 414 -4.51 20.09 41.32
C SER A 414 -4.88 19.53 42.69
N ASN A 415 -3.98 18.67 43.24
CA ASN A 415 -4.14 18.14 44.57
C ASN A 415 -4.14 19.35 45.54
N PRO A 416 -5.24 19.66 46.23
CA PRO A 416 -5.17 20.67 47.27
C PRO A 416 -4.34 20.10 48.39
N SER A 417 -3.24 20.81 48.66
CA SER A 417 -2.38 20.81 49.83
C SER A 417 -2.90 20.04 51.04
N GLY A 418 -2.03 19.18 51.56
CA GLY A 418 -2.25 18.44 52.79
C GLY A 418 -2.66 19.33 53.94
N GLU A 419 -3.77 19.01 54.53
CA GLU A 419 -4.04 19.30 55.96
C GLU A 419 -3.76 18.04 56.77
N LYS A 420 -2.69 18.13 57.57
CA LYS A 420 -2.44 17.24 58.68
C LYS A 420 -3.56 17.48 59.69
N VAL A 421 -4.43 16.49 59.91
CA VAL A 421 -5.24 16.43 61.11
C VAL A 421 -4.53 15.51 62.08
N HIS A 422 -3.99 16.11 63.14
CA HIS A 422 -3.64 15.43 64.37
C HIS A 422 -4.96 15.17 65.14
N GLY A 423 -5.15 13.94 65.60
CA GLY A 423 -6.19 13.52 66.53
C GLY A 423 -6.11 12.02 66.75
#